data_8ea7dc1600c43877309eee35d7e367f5
#
_entry.id   8ea7dc1600c43877309eee35d7e367f5
#
_cell.length_a   1.000
_cell.length_b   1.000
_cell.length_c   1.000
_cell.angle_alpha   90.00
_cell.angle_beta   90.00
_cell.angle_gamma   90.00
#
_symmetry.space_group_name_H-M   'P 1'
#
loop_
_entity.id
_entity.type
_entity.pdbx_description
1 polymer ?
#
loop_
_entity_poly.entity_id
_entity_poly.type
_entity_poly.pdbx_seq_one_letter_code
_entity_poly.pdbx_strand_id
1 'polypeptide(L)'
;MEEELDIVDVDGNTLHQASKTDSHKQGWLHKTVIGYIRDANSWTLVRQSADKQDAGQFVAPVGGHVKSHESEIDALFRESAEEIGTSNIKYKFVGVAIYHRQIIGRDENHMCFVYEITTNDSIKLGTESVSVETFTNEDLKRLLAESPDNFGDGYFFILKRLYPDYLPKNWEPLHS
;
A
#
# COMPACT_ATOMS: atom_id res chain seq x y z
N MET A 1 -11.70 16.90 -12.16
CA MET A 1 -11.46 15.91 -13.24
C MET A 1 -11.20 14.59 -12.56
N GLU A 2 -11.74 13.51 -13.10
CA GLU A 2 -11.46 12.17 -12.60
C GLU A 2 -10.00 11.79 -12.87
N GLU A 3 -9.42 10.98 -12.01
CA GLU A 3 -8.05 10.52 -12.12
C GLU A 3 -7.92 9.51 -13.27
N GLU A 4 -6.97 9.74 -14.19
CA GLU A 4 -6.64 8.80 -15.27
C GLU A 4 -5.42 7.95 -14.88
N LEU A 5 -5.49 6.66 -15.21
CA LEU A 5 -4.46 5.67 -14.91
C LEU A 5 -3.96 5.02 -16.19
N ASP A 6 -2.69 4.64 -16.22
CA ASP A 6 -2.15 3.76 -17.24
C ASP A 6 -2.48 2.31 -16.91
N ILE A 7 -3.24 1.67 -17.79
CA ILE A 7 -3.50 0.23 -17.71
C ILE A 7 -2.31 -0.51 -18.29
N VAL A 8 -1.80 -1.50 -17.56
CA VAL A 8 -0.54 -2.16 -17.88
C VAL A 8 -0.69 -3.68 -18.04
N ASP A 9 0.28 -4.30 -18.73
CA ASP A 9 0.47 -5.74 -18.68
C ASP A 9 1.26 -6.17 -17.45
N VAL A 10 1.49 -7.47 -17.29
CA VAL A 10 2.22 -8.03 -16.12
C VAL A 10 3.71 -7.64 -16.09
N ASP A 11 4.25 -7.15 -17.18
CA ASP A 11 5.61 -6.64 -17.29
C ASP A 11 5.67 -5.11 -17.03
N GLY A 12 4.51 -4.47 -16.83
CA GLY A 12 4.39 -3.04 -16.54
C GLY A 12 4.35 -2.13 -17.76
N ASN A 13 4.22 -2.71 -18.98
CA ASN A 13 4.10 -1.91 -20.21
C ASN A 13 2.69 -1.34 -20.33
N THR A 14 2.57 -0.06 -20.66
CA THR A 14 1.27 0.59 -20.83
C THR A 14 0.55 0.07 -22.07
N LEU A 15 -0.68 -0.41 -21.89
CA LEU A 15 -1.57 -0.89 -22.93
C LEU A 15 -2.50 0.21 -23.44
N HIS A 16 -3.15 0.93 -22.52
CA HIS A 16 -4.03 2.06 -22.78
C HIS A 16 -4.24 2.87 -21.50
N GLN A 17 -5.00 3.95 -21.57
CA GLN A 17 -5.39 4.78 -20.46
C GLN A 17 -6.87 4.62 -20.15
N ALA A 18 -7.23 4.71 -18.86
CA ALA A 18 -8.61 4.62 -18.41
C ALA A 18 -8.82 5.45 -17.14
N SER A 19 -10.08 5.81 -16.88
CA SER A 19 -10.44 6.41 -15.59
C SER A 19 -10.22 5.43 -14.45
N LYS A 20 -9.92 5.94 -13.25
CA LYS A 20 -9.81 5.14 -12.02
C LYS A 20 -11.07 4.32 -11.78
N THR A 21 -12.25 4.90 -12.02
CA THR A 21 -13.54 4.22 -11.86
C THR A 21 -13.67 3.03 -12.81
N ASP A 22 -13.37 3.22 -14.09
CA ASP A 22 -13.44 2.13 -15.06
C ASP A 22 -12.38 1.06 -14.80
N SER A 23 -11.17 1.46 -14.42
CA SER A 23 -10.09 0.54 -14.07
C SER A 23 -10.52 -0.44 -12.97
N HIS A 24 -11.13 0.06 -11.89
CA HIS A 24 -11.64 -0.79 -10.81
C HIS A 24 -12.91 -1.56 -11.19
N LYS A 25 -13.75 -1.01 -12.05
CA LYS A 25 -14.98 -1.70 -12.51
C LYS A 25 -14.66 -2.89 -13.41
N GLN A 26 -13.60 -2.79 -14.22
CA GLN A 26 -13.19 -3.80 -15.18
C GLN A 26 -12.08 -4.73 -14.62
N GLY A 27 -11.53 -4.43 -13.45
CA GLY A 27 -10.42 -5.17 -12.88
C GLY A 27 -9.12 -5.08 -13.69
N TRP A 28 -8.90 -3.96 -14.40
CA TRP A 28 -7.68 -3.79 -15.18
C TRP A 28 -6.46 -3.53 -14.30
N LEU A 29 -5.35 -4.20 -14.65
CA LEU A 29 -4.10 -4.05 -13.93
C LEU A 29 -3.55 -2.63 -14.14
N HIS A 30 -3.27 -1.94 -13.04
CA HIS A 30 -2.70 -0.60 -13.05
C HIS A 30 -1.72 -0.42 -11.89
N LYS A 31 -0.84 0.59 -12.00
CA LYS A 31 0.25 0.81 -11.06
C LYS A 31 -0.20 1.54 -9.81
N THR A 32 0.32 1.10 -8.67
CA THR A 32 0.24 1.80 -7.39
C THR A 32 1.61 1.89 -6.74
N VAL A 33 1.81 2.87 -5.86
CA VAL A 33 2.97 2.96 -4.99
C VAL A 33 2.57 2.64 -3.56
N ILE A 34 3.47 1.97 -2.84
CA ILE A 34 3.31 1.67 -1.41
C ILE A 34 4.61 2.07 -0.71
N GLY A 35 4.51 2.93 0.29
CA GLY A 35 5.65 3.36 1.11
C GLY A 35 5.49 2.91 2.56
N TYR A 36 6.39 2.05 3.03
CA TYR A 36 6.47 1.65 4.43
C TYR A 36 7.49 2.51 5.16
N ILE A 37 7.06 3.21 6.20
CA ILE A 37 7.98 3.89 7.10
C ILE A 37 8.59 2.83 8.00
N ARG A 38 9.89 2.52 7.77
CA ARG A 38 10.59 1.53 8.58
C ARG A 38 12.08 1.82 8.69
N ASP A 39 12.66 1.28 9.75
CA ASP A 39 14.10 1.17 9.95
C ASP A 39 14.51 -0.29 10.22
N ALA A 40 15.74 -0.52 10.68
CA ALA A 40 16.23 -1.87 10.97
C ALA A 40 15.43 -2.59 12.06
N ASN A 41 14.77 -1.86 12.97
CA ASN A 41 14.17 -2.39 14.19
C ASN A 41 12.66 -2.21 14.28
N SER A 42 12.07 -1.35 13.46
CA SER A 42 10.67 -0.94 13.59
C SER A 42 9.95 -0.69 12.27
N TRP A 43 8.63 -0.78 12.34
CA TRP A 43 7.67 -0.41 11.30
C TRP A 43 6.67 0.59 11.85
N THR A 44 6.39 1.63 11.10
CA THR A 44 5.30 2.55 11.39
C THR A 44 4.18 2.31 10.40
N LEU A 45 2.99 2.00 10.90
CA LEU A 45 1.79 1.75 10.13
C LEU A 45 0.72 2.77 10.52
N VAL A 46 -0.29 2.91 9.70
CA VAL A 46 -1.45 3.76 9.96
C VAL A 46 -2.71 2.92 10.04
N ARG A 47 -3.69 3.38 10.82
CA ARG A 47 -5.01 2.76 10.89
C ARG A 47 -5.95 3.50 9.95
N GLN A 48 -6.54 2.77 9.01
CA GLN A 48 -7.41 3.35 7.99
C GLN A 48 -8.72 3.84 8.59
N SER A 49 -9.27 4.94 8.05
CA SER A 49 -10.54 5.51 8.50
C SER A 49 -11.72 4.60 8.16
N ALA A 50 -12.86 4.80 8.85
CA ALA A 50 -14.03 3.91 8.77
C ALA A 50 -14.74 3.90 7.42
N ASP A 51 -14.49 4.88 6.56
CA ASP A 51 -15.09 5.03 5.23
C ASP A 51 -14.24 4.41 4.09
N LYS A 52 -13.13 3.74 4.44
CA LYS A 52 -12.21 3.11 3.49
C LYS A 52 -12.37 1.59 3.44
N GLN A 53 -11.68 0.97 2.47
CA GLN A 53 -11.79 -0.47 2.18
C GLN A 53 -11.33 -1.36 3.34
N ASP A 54 -10.22 -0.99 3.99
CA ASP A 54 -9.66 -1.72 5.13
C ASP A 54 -9.96 -0.95 6.45
N ALA A 55 -11.25 -0.59 6.63
CA ALA A 55 -11.74 0.24 7.73
C ALA A 55 -11.26 -0.24 9.10
N GLY A 56 -10.55 0.63 9.83
CA GLY A 56 -10.01 0.34 11.15
C GLY A 56 -8.82 -0.61 11.19
N GLN A 57 -8.33 -1.10 10.06
CA GLN A 57 -7.18 -1.98 9.97
C GLN A 57 -5.87 -1.20 9.76
N PHE A 58 -4.76 -1.81 10.13
CA PHE A 58 -3.42 -1.30 9.84
C PHE A 58 -3.07 -1.55 8.37
N VAL A 59 -2.59 -0.49 7.73
CA VAL A 59 -2.13 -0.48 6.35
C VAL A 59 -0.82 0.30 6.23
N ALA A 60 -0.22 0.31 5.03
CA ALA A 60 0.93 1.15 4.75
C ALA A 60 0.60 2.64 4.99
N PRO A 61 1.53 3.43 5.56
CA PRO A 61 1.32 4.86 5.79
C PRO A 61 1.27 5.70 4.51
N VAL A 62 1.80 5.18 3.41
CA VAL A 62 1.76 5.82 2.09
C VAL A 62 1.31 4.81 1.06
N GLY A 63 0.26 5.14 0.29
CA GLY A 63 -0.22 4.27 -0.77
C GLY A 63 -1.20 4.97 -1.71
N GLY A 64 -0.98 4.87 -3.01
CA GLY A 64 -1.89 5.45 -3.98
C GLY A 64 -1.60 5.07 -5.42
N HIS A 65 -2.46 5.52 -6.32
CA HIS A 65 -2.34 5.21 -7.74
C HIS A 65 -1.25 6.07 -8.40
N VAL A 66 -0.53 5.45 -9.33
CA VAL A 66 0.33 6.18 -10.26
C VAL A 66 -0.57 6.71 -11.38
N LYS A 67 -0.67 8.04 -11.48
CA LYS A 67 -1.49 8.69 -12.51
C LYS A 67 -0.89 8.48 -13.90
N SER A 68 -1.72 8.60 -14.92
CA SER A 68 -1.23 8.58 -16.30
C SER A 68 -0.13 9.64 -16.48
N HIS A 69 0.95 9.25 -17.15
CA HIS A 69 2.16 10.07 -17.35
C HIS A 69 2.95 10.46 -16.08
N GLU A 70 2.60 9.93 -14.91
CA GLU A 70 3.36 10.12 -13.67
C GLU A 70 4.39 8.99 -13.51
N SER A 71 5.57 9.28 -12.99
CA SER A 71 6.49 8.22 -12.57
C SER A 71 6.12 7.66 -11.21
N GLU A 72 6.52 6.42 -10.92
CA GLU A 72 6.28 5.78 -9.61
C GLU A 72 6.94 6.58 -8.46
N ILE A 73 8.05 7.25 -8.75
CA ILE A 73 8.75 8.08 -7.76
C ILE A 73 7.99 9.39 -7.51
N ASP A 74 7.47 10.04 -8.56
CA ASP A 74 6.67 11.26 -8.39
C ASP A 74 5.38 10.94 -7.62
N ALA A 75 4.73 9.81 -7.93
CA ALA A 75 3.58 9.32 -7.19
C ALA A 75 3.92 9.07 -5.71
N LEU A 76 5.07 8.45 -5.40
CA LEU A 76 5.51 8.22 -4.02
C LEU A 76 5.67 9.54 -3.25
N PHE A 77 6.29 10.55 -3.84
CA PHE A 77 6.44 11.86 -3.20
C PHE A 77 5.11 12.59 -3.02
N ARG A 78 4.23 12.55 -4.02
CA ARG A 78 2.90 13.15 -3.95
C ARG A 78 2.05 12.51 -2.85
N GLU A 79 1.95 11.16 -2.86
CA GLU A 79 1.19 10.42 -1.84
C GLU A 79 1.77 10.61 -0.44
N SER A 80 3.11 10.69 -0.31
CA SER A 80 3.73 11.01 0.98
C SER A 80 3.34 12.39 1.50
N ALA A 81 3.28 13.40 0.62
CA ALA A 81 2.82 14.73 1.01
C ALA A 81 1.34 14.73 1.41
N GLU A 82 0.48 13.97 0.71
CA GLU A 82 -0.96 13.89 0.94
C GLU A 82 -1.30 13.10 2.22
N GLU A 83 -0.66 11.95 2.45
CA GLU A 83 -1.03 11.00 3.50
C GLU A 83 -0.28 11.18 4.82
N ILE A 84 1.01 11.56 4.77
CA ILE A 84 1.84 11.75 5.96
C ILE A 84 2.35 13.18 6.15
N GLY A 85 1.94 14.10 5.27
CA GLY A 85 2.19 15.53 5.41
C GLY A 85 3.60 15.98 5.08
N THR A 86 4.42 15.15 4.44
CA THR A 86 5.77 15.51 4.01
C THR A 86 6.20 14.76 2.76
N SER A 87 6.90 15.47 1.87
CA SER A 87 7.67 14.88 0.77
C SER A 87 9.18 14.83 1.04
N ASN A 88 9.62 15.25 2.23
CA ASN A 88 11.03 15.16 2.66
C ASN A 88 11.33 13.75 3.16
N ILE A 89 11.35 12.82 2.23
CA ILE A 89 11.59 11.38 2.48
C ILE A 89 12.88 10.92 1.81
N LYS A 90 13.56 9.96 2.44
CA LYS A 90 14.52 9.09 1.78
C LYS A 90 13.80 7.78 1.48
N TYR A 91 14.05 7.21 0.32
CA TYR A 91 13.39 5.98 -0.10
C TYR A 91 14.39 4.94 -0.62
N LYS A 92 13.99 3.68 -0.52
CA LYS A 92 14.68 2.53 -1.09
C LYS A 92 13.62 1.65 -1.76
N PHE A 93 13.79 1.38 -3.04
CA PHE A 93 12.93 0.43 -3.76
C PHE A 93 13.17 -0.99 -3.24
N VAL A 94 12.10 -1.71 -2.96
CA VAL A 94 12.13 -3.08 -2.43
C VAL A 94 11.77 -4.09 -3.52
N GLY A 95 10.74 -3.83 -4.29
CA GLY A 95 10.28 -4.73 -5.34
C GLY A 95 8.85 -4.44 -5.79
N VAL A 96 8.34 -5.34 -6.62
CA VAL A 96 6.98 -5.28 -7.16
C VAL A 96 6.18 -6.49 -6.67
N ALA A 97 4.94 -6.23 -6.25
CA ALA A 97 3.95 -7.25 -5.92
C ALA A 97 2.67 -6.98 -6.72
N ILE A 98 2.12 -8.00 -7.39
CA ILE A 98 0.81 -7.89 -8.02
C ILE A 98 -0.23 -8.41 -7.02
N TYR A 99 -1.23 -7.59 -6.77
CA TYR A 99 -2.28 -7.84 -5.81
C TYR A 99 -3.65 -7.69 -6.45
N HIS A 100 -4.49 -8.70 -6.31
CA HIS A 100 -5.84 -8.72 -6.86
C HIS A 100 -6.84 -9.13 -5.78
N ARG A 101 -7.89 -8.34 -5.59
CA ARG A 101 -9.04 -8.66 -4.73
C ARG A 101 -10.31 -8.00 -5.23
N GLN A 102 -11.45 -8.60 -4.86
CA GLN A 102 -12.76 -7.96 -4.99
C GLN A 102 -13.22 -7.46 -3.61
N ILE A 103 -13.49 -6.16 -3.48
CA ILE A 103 -13.92 -5.55 -2.23
C ILE A 103 -14.91 -4.41 -2.49
N ILE A 104 -16.04 -4.43 -1.79
CA ILE A 104 -17.07 -3.37 -1.81
C ILE A 104 -17.46 -2.99 -3.27
N GLY A 105 -17.69 -4.00 -4.12
CA GLY A 105 -18.10 -3.81 -5.53
C GLY A 105 -17.00 -3.27 -6.45
N ARG A 106 -15.73 -3.28 -6.01
CA ARG A 106 -14.56 -2.91 -6.79
C ARG A 106 -13.70 -4.14 -7.05
N ASP A 107 -13.09 -4.18 -8.21
CA ASP A 107 -12.10 -5.18 -8.59
C ASP A 107 -10.73 -4.50 -8.57
N GLU A 108 -9.99 -4.67 -7.47
CA GLU A 108 -8.67 -4.06 -7.26
C GLU A 108 -7.60 -5.00 -7.82
N ASN A 109 -7.02 -4.62 -8.95
CA ASN A 109 -5.92 -5.34 -9.59
C ASN A 109 -4.72 -4.39 -9.72
N HIS A 110 -3.82 -4.46 -8.75
CA HIS A 110 -2.76 -3.49 -8.57
C HIS A 110 -1.38 -4.10 -8.79
N MET A 111 -0.55 -3.42 -9.56
CA MET A 111 0.89 -3.62 -9.63
C MET A 111 1.54 -2.66 -8.62
N CYS A 112 1.82 -3.15 -7.42
CA CYS A 112 2.33 -2.35 -6.31
C CYS A 112 3.84 -2.21 -6.39
N PHE A 113 4.35 -0.99 -6.60
CA PHE A 113 5.76 -0.63 -6.45
C PHE A 113 6.02 -0.29 -4.99
N VAL A 114 6.78 -1.13 -4.30
CA VAL A 114 6.97 -1.08 -2.85
C VAL A 114 8.29 -0.43 -2.49
N TYR A 115 8.23 0.53 -1.56
CA TYR A 115 9.38 1.30 -1.08
C TYR A 115 9.45 1.25 0.45
N GLU A 116 10.66 1.16 0.99
CA GLU A 116 10.97 1.55 2.36
C GLU A 116 11.27 3.04 2.37
N ILE A 117 10.63 3.79 3.27
CA ILE A 117 10.85 5.23 3.41
C ILE A 117 11.27 5.59 4.83
N THR A 118 12.06 6.65 4.94
CA THR A 118 12.42 7.28 6.21
C THR A 118 12.28 8.78 6.10
N THR A 119 11.85 9.43 7.17
CA THR A 119 11.77 10.88 7.30
C THR A 119 12.14 11.31 8.71
N ASN A 120 12.69 12.52 8.84
CA ASN A 120 12.91 13.17 10.13
C ASN A 120 11.75 14.14 10.49
N ASP A 121 10.81 14.32 9.57
CA ASP A 121 9.67 15.21 9.79
C ASP A 121 8.62 14.49 10.66
N SER A 122 7.88 15.27 11.43
CA SER A 122 6.73 14.74 12.16
C SER A 122 5.60 14.37 11.18
N ILE A 123 5.05 13.18 11.36
CA ILE A 123 3.94 12.67 10.55
C ILE A 123 2.68 13.47 10.88
N LYS A 124 2.04 13.97 9.83
CA LYS A 124 0.72 14.63 9.89
C LYS A 124 -0.22 13.86 9.00
N LEU A 125 -1.08 13.07 9.61
CA LEU A 125 -2.01 12.21 8.87
C LEU A 125 -2.95 13.02 7.98
N GLY A 126 -3.14 12.55 6.75
CA GLY A 126 -4.21 12.97 5.86
C GLY A 126 -5.58 12.46 6.35
N THR A 127 -6.61 12.64 5.55
CA THR A 127 -8.00 12.30 5.92
C THR A 127 -8.30 10.79 5.86
N GLU A 128 -7.43 10.01 5.24
CA GLU A 128 -7.64 8.58 5.01
C GLU A 128 -7.27 7.70 6.21
N SER A 129 -6.54 8.25 7.18
CA SER A 129 -6.03 7.54 8.35
C SER A 129 -6.38 8.26 9.64
N VAL A 130 -6.66 7.49 10.71
CA VAL A 130 -7.10 8.00 12.01
C VAL A 130 -6.04 7.92 13.10
N SER A 131 -5.04 7.05 12.97
CA SER A 131 -3.92 6.94 13.90
C SER A 131 -2.67 6.42 13.22
N VAL A 132 -1.52 6.69 13.84
CA VAL A 132 -0.22 6.15 13.46
C VAL A 132 0.36 5.38 14.65
N GLU A 133 0.89 4.19 14.39
CA GLU A 133 1.48 3.33 15.41
C GLU A 133 2.81 2.76 14.92
N THR A 134 3.79 2.70 15.82
CA THR A 134 5.11 2.12 15.54
C THR A 134 5.26 0.83 16.32
N PHE A 135 5.62 -0.24 15.62
CA PHE A 135 5.82 -1.58 16.16
C PHE A 135 7.30 -1.95 16.04
N THR A 136 7.83 -2.62 17.07
CA THR A 136 9.09 -3.34 16.87
C THR A 136 8.90 -4.49 15.89
N ASN A 137 9.98 -4.98 15.28
CA ASN A 137 9.90 -6.14 14.39
C ASN A 137 9.27 -7.37 15.08
N GLU A 138 9.57 -7.56 16.38
CA GLU A 138 9.05 -8.67 17.19
C GLU A 138 7.56 -8.51 17.47
N ASP A 139 7.13 -7.30 17.89
CA ASP A 139 5.72 -7.01 18.15
C ASP A 139 4.89 -7.14 16.88
N LEU A 140 5.39 -6.65 15.75
CA LEU A 140 4.68 -6.78 14.48
C LEU A 140 4.49 -8.25 14.09
N LYS A 141 5.54 -9.06 14.16
CA LYS A 141 5.45 -10.51 13.88
C LYS A 141 4.44 -11.22 14.80
N ARG A 142 4.48 -10.89 16.09
CA ARG A 142 3.54 -11.43 17.07
C ARG A 142 2.10 -11.04 16.74
N LEU A 143 1.83 -9.77 16.47
CA LEU A 143 0.50 -9.26 16.16
C LEU A 143 -0.05 -9.83 14.84
N LEU A 144 0.78 -9.98 13.82
CA LEU A 144 0.40 -10.62 12.55
C LEU A 144 -0.05 -12.09 12.75
N ALA A 145 0.54 -12.78 13.72
CA ALA A 145 0.18 -14.16 14.06
C ALA A 145 -1.05 -14.26 14.96
N GLU A 146 -1.18 -13.37 15.96
CA GLU A 146 -2.19 -13.46 17.02
C GLU A 146 -3.48 -12.71 16.68
N SER A 147 -3.40 -11.68 15.84
CA SER A 147 -4.51 -10.78 15.52
C SER A 147 -4.47 -10.33 14.05
N PRO A 148 -4.48 -11.28 13.08
CA PRO A 148 -4.36 -10.97 11.66
C PRO A 148 -5.46 -10.01 11.15
N ASP A 149 -6.66 -10.08 11.72
CA ASP A 149 -7.80 -9.22 11.35
C ASP A 149 -7.57 -7.72 11.62
N ASN A 150 -6.51 -7.37 12.37
CA ASN A 150 -6.12 -5.99 12.58
C ASN A 150 -5.38 -5.37 11.38
N PHE A 151 -5.07 -6.15 10.36
CA PHE A 151 -4.27 -5.72 9.21
C PHE A 151 -5.04 -5.91 7.91
N GLY A 152 -4.89 -4.95 6.98
CA GLY A 152 -5.53 -5.04 5.66
C GLY A 152 -4.98 -6.18 4.80
N ASP A 153 -5.82 -6.77 3.95
CA ASP A 153 -5.43 -7.89 3.08
C ASP A 153 -4.22 -7.57 2.19
N GLY A 154 -4.20 -6.35 1.60
CA GLY A 154 -3.10 -5.91 0.75
C GLY A 154 -1.74 -5.92 1.47
N TYR A 155 -1.74 -5.65 2.78
CA TYR A 155 -0.53 -5.72 3.60
C TYR A 155 0.05 -7.15 3.63
N PHE A 156 -0.78 -8.17 3.85
CA PHE A 156 -0.36 -9.56 3.85
C PHE A 156 0.17 -10.02 2.49
N PHE A 157 -0.46 -9.63 1.40
CA PHE A 157 0.02 -9.95 0.05
C PHE A 157 1.42 -9.40 -0.21
N ILE A 158 1.67 -8.17 0.18
CA ILE A 158 2.99 -7.54 0.06
C ILE A 158 4.00 -8.24 0.96
N LEU A 159 3.65 -8.52 2.23
CA LEU A 159 4.54 -9.24 3.14
C LEU A 159 4.89 -10.62 2.59
N LYS A 160 3.93 -11.38 2.10
CA LYS A 160 4.16 -12.71 1.51
C LYS A 160 5.17 -12.68 0.37
N ARG A 161 5.11 -11.65 -0.46
CA ARG A 161 5.95 -11.50 -1.64
C ARG A 161 7.35 -10.96 -1.32
N LEU A 162 7.43 -9.95 -0.46
CA LEU A 162 8.64 -9.13 -0.28
C LEU A 162 9.27 -9.25 1.12
N TYR A 163 8.49 -9.69 2.12
CA TYR A 163 8.93 -9.79 3.52
C TYR A 163 8.43 -11.09 4.18
N PRO A 164 8.67 -12.27 3.57
CA PRO A 164 8.06 -13.53 4.04
C PRO A 164 8.45 -13.89 5.49
N ASP A 165 9.58 -13.40 5.99
CA ASP A 165 10.05 -13.65 7.36
C ASP A 165 9.17 -12.99 8.45
N TYR A 166 8.23 -12.12 8.06
CA TYR A 166 7.27 -11.51 8.99
C TYR A 166 6.01 -12.36 9.17
N LEU A 167 5.74 -13.29 8.27
CA LEU A 167 4.55 -14.13 8.34
C LEU A 167 4.82 -15.46 9.08
N PRO A 168 3.82 -16.02 9.77
CA PRO A 168 3.90 -17.38 10.28
C PRO A 168 4.22 -18.37 9.15
N LYS A 169 5.00 -19.42 9.45
CA LYS A 169 5.43 -20.41 8.44
C LYS A 169 4.29 -21.07 7.66
N ASN A 170 3.11 -21.17 8.25
CA ASN A 170 1.91 -21.78 7.66
C ASN A 170 0.80 -20.74 7.44
N TRP A 171 1.17 -19.48 7.17
CA TRP A 171 0.17 -18.48 6.91
C TRP A 171 -0.57 -18.76 5.61
N GLU A 172 -1.89 -18.77 5.68
CA GLU A 172 -2.80 -18.85 4.55
C GLU A 172 -3.67 -17.58 4.52
N PRO A 173 -4.06 -17.05 3.34
CA PRO A 173 -4.97 -15.92 3.25
C PRO A 173 -6.28 -16.22 3.96
N LEU A 174 -6.80 -15.26 4.73
CA LEU A 174 -8.09 -15.40 5.43
C LEU A 174 -9.27 -15.44 4.45
N HIS A 175 -9.07 -14.89 3.24
CA HIS A 175 -10.07 -14.86 2.17
C HIS A 175 -9.36 -15.23 0.85
N SER A 176 -9.64 -16.40 0.32
CA SER A 176 -9.26 -16.87 -1.02
C SER A 176 -10.45 -16.82 -1.96
#